data_d541d387cbade0e63209a06786222bf8
#
_entry.id   d541d387cbade0e63209a06786222bf8
#
_cell.length_a   1.000
_cell.length_b   1.000
_cell.length_c   1.000
_cell.angle_alpha   90.00
_cell.angle_beta   90.00
_cell.angle_gamma   90.00
#
_symmetry.space_group_name_H-M   'P 1'
#
loop_
_entity.id
_entity.type
_entity.pdbx_description
1 polymer ?
#
loop_
_entity_poly.entity_id
_entity_poly.type
_entity_poly.pdbx_seq_one_letter_code
_entity_poly.pdbx_strand_id
1 'polypeptide(L)'
;DTWAISTLERILNIKLIIFSSESWKEGDKSNVLQCGQLNDVVLEENGIFEPEYYVLLDYTGDHYKLITYKNHKIFIFKEIPYAIKLDITKNCLQGTSGPYKIIPQFKSFNEELGIEEPIDLGIDVIKDSENSLYDNSVVFQFYKKSNNKPLPGKGNGEKIPLERISEFSELADKIPEWRRKLDNDYIAPFELDGHTWKTVEHYYQANKFKNTNKEFYLLFSLDSSSKISADVDMARSAGSKTGRHLKDVLRSKDIKIDPDFYGGSEENILENGIYAKFNQDKTDLKQALLLTKKAKLQHYKSAAEAELANALMFVRSKLQ
;
A
#
# COMPACT_ATOMS: atom_id res chain seq x y z
N ASP A 1 -23.29 -21.32 -1.98
CA ASP A 1 -24.68 -20.86 -2.16
C ASP A 1 -24.76 -19.34 -2.11
N THR A 2 -24.54 -18.71 -3.25
CA THR A 2 -24.49 -17.24 -3.39
C THR A 2 -25.78 -16.55 -2.93
N TRP A 3 -26.95 -17.19 -3.13
CA TRP A 3 -28.22 -16.68 -2.65
C TRP A 3 -28.31 -16.61 -1.12
N ALA A 4 -27.85 -17.63 -0.42
CA ALA A 4 -27.85 -17.64 1.05
C ALA A 4 -26.92 -16.57 1.62
N ILE A 5 -25.75 -16.35 1.00
CA ILE A 5 -24.79 -15.31 1.38
C ILE A 5 -25.41 -13.94 1.19
N SER A 6 -25.96 -13.61 0.01
CA SER A 6 -26.54 -12.30 -0.25
C SER A 6 -27.76 -12.00 0.63
N THR A 7 -28.56 -13.03 0.95
CA THR A 7 -29.69 -12.90 1.87
C THR A 7 -29.22 -12.58 3.29
N LEU A 8 -28.20 -13.27 3.78
CA LEU A 8 -27.59 -13.02 5.09
C LEU A 8 -26.99 -11.62 5.19
N GLU A 9 -26.24 -11.22 4.17
CA GLU A 9 -25.62 -9.89 4.09
C GLU A 9 -26.67 -8.78 4.24
N ARG A 10 -27.78 -8.92 3.54
CA ARG A 10 -28.87 -7.95 3.56
C ARG A 10 -29.61 -7.92 4.90
N ILE A 11 -29.98 -9.09 5.47
CA ILE A 11 -30.71 -9.17 6.74
C ILE A 11 -29.89 -8.61 7.90
N LEU A 12 -28.58 -8.89 7.91
CA LEU A 12 -27.67 -8.50 8.98
C LEU A 12 -26.99 -7.14 8.74
N ASN A 13 -27.22 -6.54 7.59
CA ASN A 13 -26.54 -5.32 7.13
C ASN A 13 -25.00 -5.40 7.21
N ILE A 14 -24.46 -6.54 6.80
CA ILE A 14 -23.03 -6.82 6.79
C ILE A 14 -22.57 -7.22 5.40
N LYS A 15 -21.28 -7.03 5.10
CA LYS A 15 -20.64 -7.59 3.90
C LYS A 15 -19.67 -8.69 4.30
N LEU A 16 -19.84 -9.88 3.71
CA LEU A 16 -18.92 -10.99 3.85
C LEU A 16 -17.84 -10.89 2.78
N ILE A 17 -16.59 -10.71 3.20
CA ILE A 17 -15.41 -10.76 2.33
C ILE A 17 -14.84 -12.16 2.43
N ILE A 18 -14.96 -12.92 1.35
CA ILE A 18 -14.65 -14.36 1.35
C ILE A 18 -13.39 -14.59 0.55
N PHE A 19 -12.42 -15.22 1.19
CA PHE A 19 -11.25 -15.81 0.57
C PHE A 19 -11.42 -17.31 0.43
N SER A 20 -10.70 -17.96 -0.50
CA SER A 20 -10.73 -19.40 -0.70
C SER A 20 -9.31 -19.95 -0.59
N SER A 21 -9.02 -20.58 0.54
CA SER A 21 -7.78 -21.36 0.70
C SER A 21 -7.78 -22.63 -0.14
N GLU A 22 -8.95 -23.14 -0.56
CA GLU A 22 -9.08 -24.22 -1.52
C GLU A 22 -8.55 -23.78 -2.89
N SER A 23 -9.08 -22.70 -3.46
CA SER A 23 -8.60 -22.15 -4.74
C SER A 23 -7.10 -21.86 -4.72
N TRP A 24 -6.58 -21.37 -3.60
CA TRP A 24 -5.15 -21.16 -3.43
C TRP A 24 -4.35 -22.46 -3.54
N LYS A 25 -4.80 -23.55 -2.90
CA LYS A 25 -4.14 -24.87 -2.94
C LYS A 25 -4.18 -25.49 -4.33
N GLU A 26 -5.25 -25.27 -5.06
CA GLU A 26 -5.44 -25.73 -6.44
C GLU A 26 -4.66 -24.90 -7.47
N GLY A 27 -4.02 -23.79 -7.03
CA GLY A 27 -3.25 -22.89 -7.89
C GLY A 27 -4.10 -21.86 -8.63
N ASP A 28 -5.40 -21.83 -8.38
CA ASP A 28 -6.32 -20.84 -8.95
C ASP A 28 -6.28 -19.53 -8.16
N LYS A 29 -5.22 -18.76 -8.40
CA LYS A 29 -4.98 -17.49 -7.69
C LYS A 29 -6.01 -16.41 -8.02
N SER A 30 -6.67 -16.50 -9.17
CA SER A 30 -7.67 -15.52 -9.60
C SER A 30 -8.98 -15.62 -8.82
N ASN A 31 -9.26 -16.78 -8.24
CA ASN A 31 -10.47 -17.07 -7.47
C ASN A 31 -10.21 -17.17 -5.95
N VAL A 32 -9.05 -16.73 -5.47
CA VAL A 32 -8.77 -16.68 -4.02
C VAL A 32 -9.68 -15.67 -3.33
N LEU A 33 -9.81 -14.46 -3.87
CA LEU A 33 -10.80 -13.49 -3.42
C LEU A 33 -12.11 -13.71 -4.19
N GLN A 34 -13.17 -14.08 -3.48
CA GLN A 34 -14.48 -14.33 -4.05
C GLN A 34 -15.22 -12.99 -4.26
N CYS A 35 -15.24 -12.50 -5.49
CA CYS A 35 -15.93 -11.23 -5.81
C CYS A 35 -17.46 -11.32 -5.71
N GLY A 36 -18.02 -12.53 -5.77
CA GLY A 36 -19.46 -12.78 -5.76
C GLY A 36 -20.14 -12.42 -7.08
N GLN A 37 -21.44 -12.66 -7.13
CA GLN A 37 -22.31 -12.29 -8.24
C GLN A 37 -23.51 -11.55 -7.70
N LEU A 38 -23.96 -10.53 -8.38
CA LEU A 38 -25.23 -9.86 -8.11
C LEU A 38 -26.36 -10.75 -8.61
N ASN A 39 -26.83 -11.65 -7.75
CA ASN A 39 -27.97 -12.52 -8.05
C ASN A 39 -29.28 -12.03 -7.40
N ASP A 40 -29.22 -10.90 -6.71
CA ASP A 40 -30.37 -10.37 -5.99
C ASP A 40 -30.93 -9.15 -6.72
N VAL A 41 -32.05 -9.35 -7.43
CA VAL A 41 -32.75 -8.32 -8.20
C VAL A 41 -33.12 -7.11 -7.31
N VAL A 42 -33.36 -7.32 -6.02
CA VAL A 42 -33.69 -6.23 -5.08
C VAL A 42 -32.48 -5.33 -4.83
N LEU A 43 -31.26 -5.89 -4.78
CA LEU A 43 -30.04 -5.10 -4.67
C LEU A 43 -29.74 -4.36 -5.99
N GLU A 44 -30.01 -4.98 -7.12
CA GLU A 44 -29.89 -4.35 -8.44
C GLU A 44 -30.90 -3.20 -8.63
N GLU A 45 -32.15 -3.38 -8.20
CA GLU A 45 -33.19 -2.34 -8.29
C GLU A 45 -32.90 -1.13 -7.40
N ASN A 46 -32.32 -1.33 -6.21
CA ASN A 46 -31.97 -0.23 -5.31
C ASN A 46 -30.61 0.39 -5.63
N GLY A 47 -29.76 -0.30 -6.39
CA GLY A 47 -28.48 0.21 -6.89
C GLY A 47 -27.42 0.55 -5.83
N ILE A 48 -27.73 0.39 -4.54
CA ILE A 48 -26.87 0.76 -3.40
C ILE A 48 -27.01 -0.27 -2.29
N PHE A 49 -25.86 -0.71 -1.76
CA PHE A 49 -25.76 -1.50 -0.55
C PHE A 49 -24.76 -0.84 0.41
N GLU A 50 -25.19 -0.45 1.59
CA GLU A 50 -24.36 0.22 2.60
C GLU A 50 -24.21 -0.65 3.85
N PRO A 51 -23.34 -1.66 3.84
CA PRO A 51 -23.13 -2.50 5.00
C PRO A 51 -22.52 -1.69 6.14
N GLU A 52 -23.04 -1.87 7.33
CA GLU A 52 -22.49 -1.26 8.55
C GLU A 52 -21.18 -1.93 8.94
N TYR A 53 -21.11 -3.26 8.77
CA TYR A 53 -19.96 -4.06 9.16
C TYR A 53 -19.49 -4.99 8.04
N TYR A 54 -18.24 -5.43 8.17
CA TYR A 54 -17.57 -6.37 7.29
C TYR A 54 -17.02 -7.53 8.09
N VAL A 55 -17.09 -8.73 7.54
CA VAL A 55 -16.57 -9.96 8.14
C VAL A 55 -15.69 -10.67 7.13
N LEU A 56 -14.49 -11.05 7.55
CA LEU A 56 -13.54 -11.79 6.71
C LEU A 56 -13.70 -13.29 6.94
N LEU A 57 -13.84 -14.04 5.87
CA LEU A 57 -14.03 -15.50 5.89
C LEU A 57 -13.03 -16.19 4.98
N ASP A 58 -12.59 -17.38 5.37
CA ASP A 58 -11.85 -18.33 4.54
C ASP A 58 -12.74 -19.53 4.21
N TYR A 59 -12.98 -19.76 2.93
CA TYR A 59 -13.63 -20.96 2.43
C TYR A 59 -12.60 -22.05 2.19
N THR A 60 -12.79 -23.20 2.85
CA THR A 60 -11.84 -24.33 2.82
C THR A 60 -12.29 -25.50 1.95
N GLY A 61 -13.34 -25.30 1.13
CA GLY A 61 -13.97 -26.32 0.27
C GLY A 61 -15.31 -26.80 0.81
N ASP A 62 -15.44 -26.95 2.11
CA ASP A 62 -16.62 -27.47 2.80
C ASP A 62 -17.13 -26.55 3.94
N HIS A 63 -16.25 -25.71 4.46
CA HIS A 63 -16.53 -24.84 5.62
C HIS A 63 -16.07 -23.41 5.40
N TYR A 64 -16.70 -22.48 6.13
CA TYR A 64 -16.25 -21.10 6.27
C TYR A 64 -15.61 -20.91 7.64
N LYS A 65 -14.37 -20.41 7.66
CA LYS A 65 -13.65 -20.07 8.88
C LYS A 65 -13.58 -18.57 9.02
N LEU A 66 -13.81 -18.07 10.24
CA LEU A 66 -13.66 -16.65 10.54
C LEU A 66 -12.18 -16.28 10.52
N ILE A 67 -11.84 -15.28 9.71
CA ILE A 67 -10.52 -14.65 9.72
C ILE A 67 -10.55 -13.51 10.73
N THR A 68 -9.56 -13.48 11.62
CA THR A 68 -9.35 -12.39 12.56
C THR A 68 -8.11 -11.59 12.20
N TYR A 69 -8.18 -10.28 12.33
CA TYR A 69 -7.05 -9.40 12.10
C TYR A 69 -6.90 -8.43 13.28
N LYS A 70 -5.73 -8.40 13.91
CA LYS A 70 -5.45 -7.58 15.12
C LYS A 70 -6.50 -7.75 16.23
N ASN A 71 -6.97 -8.98 16.44
CA ASN A 71 -8.04 -9.37 17.37
C ASN A 71 -9.45 -8.89 17.02
N HIS A 72 -9.64 -8.19 15.89
CA HIS A 72 -10.97 -7.85 15.38
C HIS A 72 -11.54 -9.02 14.58
N LYS A 73 -12.83 -9.25 14.74
CA LYS A 73 -13.63 -10.27 14.05
C LYS A 73 -14.65 -9.64 13.09
N ILE A 74 -15.04 -8.43 13.42
CA ILE A 74 -16.00 -7.60 12.70
C ILE A 74 -15.31 -6.26 12.49
N PHE A 75 -15.42 -5.69 11.31
CA PHE A 75 -14.72 -4.49 10.88
C PHE A 75 -15.73 -3.45 10.40
N ILE A 76 -15.52 -2.18 10.69
CA ILE A 76 -16.09 -1.10 9.90
C ILE A 76 -15.18 -0.88 8.68
N PHE A 77 -15.65 -0.22 7.64
CA PHE A 77 -14.91 -0.06 6.37
C PHE A 77 -13.46 0.41 6.54
N LYS A 78 -13.24 1.41 7.41
CA LYS A 78 -11.89 1.95 7.67
C LYS A 78 -10.93 0.97 8.33
N GLU A 79 -11.45 -0.04 9.03
CA GLU A 79 -10.66 -1.07 9.75
C GLU A 79 -10.30 -2.26 8.86
N ILE A 80 -10.96 -2.41 7.71
CA ILE A 80 -10.58 -3.44 6.74
C ILE A 80 -9.11 -3.21 6.34
N PRO A 81 -8.25 -4.23 6.40
CA PRO A 81 -6.86 -4.11 5.96
C PRO A 81 -6.77 -3.52 4.56
N TYR A 82 -5.88 -2.52 4.39
CA TYR A 82 -5.73 -1.79 3.14
C TYR A 82 -5.48 -2.71 1.94
N ALA A 83 -4.61 -3.71 2.11
CA ALA A 83 -4.33 -4.70 1.07
C ALA A 83 -5.60 -5.42 0.59
N ILE A 84 -6.53 -5.73 1.50
CA ILE A 84 -7.81 -6.35 1.15
C ILE A 84 -8.69 -5.38 0.38
N LYS A 85 -8.78 -4.11 0.81
CA LYS A 85 -9.52 -3.08 0.06
C LYS A 85 -8.98 -2.91 -1.35
N LEU A 86 -7.65 -2.88 -1.47
CA LEU A 86 -6.96 -2.78 -2.75
C LEU A 86 -7.21 -4.01 -3.65
N ASP A 87 -7.19 -5.21 -3.08
CA ASP A 87 -7.50 -6.46 -3.80
C ASP A 87 -8.94 -6.46 -4.32
N ILE A 88 -9.90 -6.03 -3.48
CA ILE A 88 -11.30 -5.89 -3.88
C ILE A 88 -11.43 -4.89 -5.03
N THR A 89 -10.78 -3.74 -4.91
CA THR A 89 -10.80 -2.70 -5.96
C THR A 89 -10.25 -3.23 -7.27
N LYS A 90 -9.11 -3.89 -7.26
CA LYS A 90 -8.46 -4.41 -8.47
C LYS A 90 -9.18 -5.60 -9.09
N ASN A 91 -9.63 -6.54 -8.28
CA ASN A 91 -10.16 -7.80 -8.77
C ASN A 91 -11.68 -7.80 -8.92
N CYS A 92 -12.39 -7.07 -8.06
CA CYS A 92 -13.85 -7.11 -8.02
C CYS A 92 -14.53 -5.88 -8.61
N LEU A 93 -13.90 -4.69 -8.58
CA LEU A 93 -14.48 -3.50 -9.19
C LEU A 93 -14.13 -3.34 -10.67
N GLN A 94 -12.96 -3.77 -11.09
CA GLN A 94 -12.47 -3.59 -12.46
C GLN A 94 -12.90 -4.70 -13.43
N GLY A 95 -13.25 -5.90 -12.93
CA GLY A 95 -13.41 -7.08 -13.78
C GLY A 95 -14.85 -7.54 -14.04
N THR A 96 -15.80 -7.32 -13.16
CA THR A 96 -17.14 -7.90 -13.26
C THR A 96 -18.20 -7.07 -12.54
N SER A 97 -19.47 -7.36 -12.86
CA SER A 97 -20.66 -6.81 -12.16
C SER A 97 -20.88 -7.50 -10.81
N GLY A 98 -19.92 -7.40 -9.89
CA GLY A 98 -20.05 -7.99 -8.55
C GLY A 98 -20.68 -7.05 -7.53
N PRO A 99 -21.09 -7.58 -6.34
CA PRO A 99 -21.76 -6.82 -5.29
C PRO A 99 -20.94 -5.66 -4.71
N TYR A 100 -19.63 -5.65 -4.89
CA TYR A 100 -18.78 -4.55 -4.42
C TYR A 100 -19.03 -3.23 -5.16
N LYS A 101 -19.50 -3.28 -6.43
CA LYS A 101 -19.80 -2.08 -7.23
C LYS A 101 -20.96 -1.23 -6.67
N ILE A 102 -21.88 -1.85 -5.93
CA ILE A 102 -23.02 -1.15 -5.32
C ILE A 102 -22.75 -0.71 -3.88
N ILE A 103 -21.53 -0.90 -3.35
CA ILE A 103 -21.11 -0.43 -2.03
C ILE A 103 -20.38 0.91 -2.17
N PRO A 104 -20.98 2.04 -1.71
CA PRO A 104 -20.43 3.38 -1.91
C PRO A 104 -19.01 3.56 -1.36
N GLN A 105 -18.69 2.93 -0.22
CA GLN A 105 -17.36 3.04 0.37
C GLN A 105 -16.25 2.49 -0.54
N PHE A 106 -16.49 1.40 -1.26
CA PHE A 106 -15.52 0.88 -2.23
C PHE A 106 -15.45 1.75 -3.47
N LYS A 107 -16.56 2.35 -3.91
CA LYS A 107 -16.57 3.29 -5.02
C LYS A 107 -15.74 4.54 -4.69
N SER A 108 -15.99 5.17 -3.54
CA SER A 108 -15.21 6.33 -3.09
C SER A 108 -13.71 5.98 -2.92
N PHE A 109 -13.42 4.81 -2.38
CA PHE A 109 -12.03 4.34 -2.24
C PHE A 109 -11.35 4.14 -3.61
N ASN A 110 -12.08 3.64 -4.62
CA ASN A 110 -11.58 3.53 -5.99
C ASN A 110 -11.31 4.91 -6.62
N GLU A 111 -12.21 5.88 -6.42
CA GLU A 111 -12.05 7.26 -6.87
C GLU A 111 -10.84 7.95 -6.21
N GLU A 112 -10.66 7.77 -4.90
CA GLU A 112 -9.50 8.27 -4.15
C GLU A 112 -8.17 7.70 -4.67
N LEU A 113 -8.19 6.44 -5.15
CA LEU A 113 -7.03 5.79 -5.77
C LEU A 113 -6.75 6.32 -7.19
N GLY A 114 -7.64 7.12 -7.77
CA GLY A 114 -7.53 7.61 -9.15
C GLY A 114 -7.59 6.50 -10.21
N ILE A 115 -8.21 5.37 -9.87
CA ILE A 115 -8.43 4.26 -10.81
C ILE A 115 -9.73 4.56 -11.55
N GLU A 116 -9.61 5.05 -12.79
CA GLU A 116 -10.78 5.27 -13.67
C GLU A 116 -11.44 3.93 -14.01
N GLU A 117 -12.78 3.90 -14.07
CA GLU A 117 -13.50 2.71 -14.55
C GLU A 117 -13.08 2.42 -16.00
N PRO A 118 -12.81 1.16 -16.37
CA PRO A 118 -12.50 0.81 -17.74
C PRO A 118 -13.70 1.16 -18.64
N ILE A 119 -13.48 1.94 -19.67
CA ILE A 119 -14.45 2.09 -20.77
C ILE A 119 -14.63 0.70 -21.37
N ASP A 120 -15.87 0.20 -21.38
CA ASP A 120 -16.24 -1.09 -21.99
C ASP A 120 -16.03 -1.03 -23.50
N LEU A 121 -14.88 -1.48 -23.94
CA LEU A 121 -14.48 -1.56 -25.34
C LEU A 121 -14.60 -2.98 -25.90
N GLY A 122 -15.48 -3.85 -25.38
CA GLY A 122 -15.90 -5.10 -26.05
C GLY A 122 -14.76 -5.95 -26.64
N ILE A 123 -13.60 -6.02 -25.99
CA ILE A 123 -12.45 -6.81 -26.44
C ILE A 123 -12.21 -7.94 -25.43
N ASP A 124 -12.25 -9.17 -25.92
CA ASP A 124 -11.88 -10.38 -25.18
C ASP A 124 -10.50 -10.21 -24.52
N VAL A 125 -10.50 -10.19 -23.19
CA VAL A 125 -9.29 -10.03 -22.39
C VAL A 125 -8.49 -11.32 -22.44
N ILE A 126 -7.39 -11.28 -23.16
CA ILE A 126 -6.30 -12.26 -23.00
C ILE A 126 -5.77 -12.07 -21.57
N LYS A 127 -6.12 -13.01 -20.69
CA LYS A 127 -5.55 -13.10 -19.35
C LYS A 127 -4.09 -13.47 -19.53
N ASP A 128 -3.19 -12.51 -19.35
CA ASP A 128 -1.88 -12.75 -18.75
C ASP A 128 -1.07 -11.47 -18.58
N SER A 129 -0.60 -11.26 -17.38
CA SER A 129 0.60 -10.48 -16.98
C SER A 129 0.62 -8.95 -17.04
N GLU A 130 -0.35 -8.22 -17.58
CA GLU A 130 -0.18 -6.75 -17.69
C GLU A 130 -0.56 -5.92 -16.45
N ASN A 131 -1.33 -6.49 -15.50
CA ASN A 131 -1.80 -5.78 -14.30
C ASN A 131 -1.00 -6.06 -13.01
N SER A 132 0.16 -6.72 -13.04
CA SER A 132 0.97 -6.83 -11.85
C SER A 132 1.77 -5.55 -11.62
N LEU A 133 1.80 -5.06 -10.36
CA LEU A 133 2.64 -3.91 -9.96
C LEU A 133 4.12 -4.11 -10.31
N TYR A 134 4.54 -5.33 -10.53
CA TYR A 134 5.91 -5.68 -10.84
C TYR A 134 6.03 -7.02 -11.58
N ASP A 135 7.15 -7.16 -12.29
CA ASP A 135 7.61 -8.37 -12.93
C ASP A 135 8.61 -9.09 -12.01
N ASN A 136 8.31 -10.34 -11.66
CA ASN A 136 9.15 -11.16 -10.78
C ASN A 136 10.51 -11.55 -11.38
N SER A 137 10.68 -11.42 -12.69
CA SER A 137 11.95 -11.76 -13.35
C SER A 137 13.04 -10.72 -13.10
N VAL A 138 12.66 -9.47 -12.78
CA VAL A 138 13.58 -8.37 -12.50
C VAL A 138 13.42 -7.92 -11.06
N VAL A 139 14.49 -8.00 -10.27
CA VAL A 139 14.47 -7.64 -8.85
C VAL A 139 15.58 -6.62 -8.57
N PHE A 140 15.19 -5.49 -7.96
CA PHE A 140 16.12 -4.49 -7.42
C PHE A 140 15.95 -4.37 -5.92
N GLN A 141 17.08 -4.19 -5.22
CA GLN A 141 17.09 -3.96 -3.78
C GLN A 141 17.69 -2.61 -3.44
N PHE A 142 17.10 -1.95 -2.44
CA PHE A 142 17.53 -0.64 -1.99
C PHE A 142 17.47 -0.52 -0.46
N TYR A 143 18.25 0.40 0.09
CA TYR A 143 18.20 0.87 1.47
C TYR A 143 19.08 2.12 1.62
N LYS A 144 18.97 2.83 2.76
CA LYS A 144 19.65 4.13 3.01
C LYS A 144 21.18 4.12 2.81
N LYS A 145 21.83 2.98 3.02
CA LYS A 145 23.29 2.80 2.84
C LYS A 145 23.65 2.01 1.58
N SER A 146 22.74 1.89 0.62
CA SER A 146 23.05 1.20 -0.64
C SER A 146 24.35 1.74 -1.23
N ASN A 147 25.24 0.84 -1.62
CA ASN A 147 26.45 1.23 -2.33
C ASN A 147 26.08 1.93 -3.64
N ASN A 148 26.88 2.90 -4.01
CA ASN A 148 26.75 3.54 -5.31
C ASN A 148 27.26 2.61 -6.41
N LYS A 149 26.56 1.50 -6.63
CA LYS A 149 26.73 0.61 -7.78
C LYS A 149 25.73 1.07 -8.83
N PRO A 150 26.18 1.78 -9.88
CA PRO A 150 25.23 2.35 -10.84
C PRO A 150 24.48 1.27 -11.59
N LEU A 151 25.11 0.15 -11.93
CA LEU A 151 24.51 -0.89 -12.77
C LEU A 151 23.37 -1.64 -12.04
N PRO A 152 22.14 -1.56 -12.56
CA PRO A 152 21.03 -2.39 -12.09
C PRO A 152 21.35 -3.89 -12.22
N GLY A 153 20.84 -4.71 -11.29
CA GLY A 153 21.08 -6.15 -11.26
C GLY A 153 22.45 -6.58 -10.73
N LYS A 154 23.30 -5.63 -10.29
CA LYS A 154 24.63 -5.89 -9.72
C LYS A 154 24.66 -5.71 -8.20
N GLY A 155 23.57 -5.34 -7.57
CA GLY A 155 23.40 -5.33 -6.12
C GLY A 155 23.27 -6.76 -5.57
N ASN A 156 23.54 -6.93 -4.27
CA ASN A 156 23.29 -8.21 -3.60
C ASN A 156 21.79 -8.53 -3.60
N GLY A 157 21.42 -9.74 -4.01
CA GLY A 157 20.00 -10.14 -4.12
C GLY A 157 19.25 -9.57 -5.33
N GLU A 158 19.90 -8.74 -6.16
CA GLU A 158 19.29 -8.25 -7.40
C GLU A 158 19.46 -9.23 -8.55
N LYS A 159 18.51 -9.22 -9.49
CA LYS A 159 18.60 -9.99 -10.74
C LYS A 159 17.97 -9.25 -11.91
N ILE A 160 18.53 -9.45 -13.09
CA ILE A 160 17.96 -9.05 -14.38
C ILE A 160 18.29 -10.18 -15.38
N PRO A 161 17.33 -10.65 -16.20
CA PRO A 161 17.62 -11.51 -17.35
C PRO A 161 18.59 -10.82 -18.33
N LEU A 162 19.52 -11.58 -18.90
CA LEU A 162 20.60 -11.00 -19.74
C LEU A 162 20.06 -10.18 -20.90
N GLU A 163 18.99 -10.65 -21.53
CA GLU A 163 18.30 -10.01 -22.66
C GLU A 163 17.63 -8.68 -22.28
N ARG A 164 17.40 -8.43 -21.00
CA ARG A 164 16.70 -7.26 -20.49
C ARG A 164 17.59 -6.20 -19.86
N ILE A 165 18.89 -6.45 -19.77
CA ILE A 165 19.84 -5.52 -19.12
C ILE A 165 19.77 -4.13 -19.74
N SER A 166 19.67 -4.06 -21.08
CA SER A 166 19.62 -2.78 -21.82
C SER A 166 18.39 -1.93 -21.47
N GLU A 167 17.31 -2.53 -20.99
CA GLU A 167 16.10 -1.80 -20.58
C GLU A 167 16.37 -0.82 -19.43
N PHE A 168 17.37 -1.07 -18.60
CA PHE A 168 17.67 -0.34 -17.37
C PHE A 168 19.00 0.44 -17.43
N SER A 169 19.60 0.61 -18.61
CA SER A 169 20.86 1.33 -18.78
C SER A 169 20.79 2.78 -18.28
N GLU A 170 19.66 3.44 -18.50
CA GLU A 170 19.47 4.83 -18.09
C GLU A 170 19.52 5.04 -16.56
N LEU A 171 19.15 4.05 -15.76
CA LEU A 171 19.33 4.13 -14.31
C LEU A 171 20.79 4.29 -13.91
N ALA A 172 21.68 3.57 -14.60
CA ALA A 172 23.12 3.65 -14.36
C ALA A 172 23.69 4.98 -14.83
N ASP A 173 23.28 5.42 -16.02
CA ASP A 173 23.94 6.50 -16.74
C ASP A 173 23.42 7.90 -16.32
N LYS A 174 22.15 8.00 -15.97
CA LYS A 174 21.49 9.29 -15.74
C LYS A 174 21.17 9.59 -14.29
N ILE A 175 21.03 8.57 -13.42
CA ILE A 175 20.55 8.76 -12.06
C ILE A 175 21.58 8.30 -11.02
N PRO A 176 22.43 9.22 -10.55
CA PRO A 176 23.36 8.89 -9.47
C PRO A 176 22.60 8.51 -8.19
N GLU A 177 23.09 7.49 -7.48
CA GLU A 177 22.55 7.00 -6.22
C GLU A 177 21.07 6.56 -6.28
N TRP A 178 20.58 6.14 -7.44
CA TRP A 178 19.17 5.81 -7.66
C TRP A 178 18.56 4.88 -6.59
N ARG A 179 19.34 3.88 -6.08
CA ARG A 179 18.87 2.99 -5.01
C ARG A 179 18.60 3.74 -3.71
N ARG A 180 19.46 4.68 -3.33
CA ARG A 180 19.25 5.49 -2.12
C ARG A 180 18.06 6.41 -2.27
N LYS A 181 17.82 6.95 -3.47
CA LYS A 181 16.66 7.80 -3.75
C LYS A 181 15.33 7.08 -3.56
N LEU A 182 15.30 5.77 -3.72
CA LEU A 182 14.10 4.96 -3.47
C LEU A 182 13.76 4.81 -1.98
N ASP A 183 14.75 4.99 -1.09
CA ASP A 183 14.58 4.80 0.36
C ASP A 183 13.77 5.92 1.01
N ASN A 184 12.96 5.57 2.02
CA ASN A 184 12.14 6.54 2.75
C ASN A 184 12.98 7.50 3.61
N ASP A 185 14.21 7.13 3.95
CA ASP A 185 15.16 7.96 4.69
C ASP A 185 15.89 8.98 3.80
N TYR A 186 15.80 8.84 2.47
CA TYR A 186 16.48 9.74 1.56
C TYR A 186 16.02 11.18 1.72
N ILE A 187 16.98 12.10 1.92
CA ILE A 187 16.68 13.53 2.13
C ILE A 187 16.22 14.14 0.81
N ALA A 188 14.94 14.36 0.71
CA ALA A 188 14.28 15.01 -0.41
C ALA A 188 13.05 15.76 0.12
N PRO A 189 13.22 16.98 0.66
CA PRO A 189 12.13 17.69 1.27
C PRO A 189 10.95 17.90 0.32
N PHE A 190 9.75 17.70 0.83
CA PHE A 190 8.48 17.85 0.10
C PHE A 190 7.42 18.50 0.99
N GLU A 191 6.43 19.10 0.35
CA GLU A 191 5.26 19.68 1.03
C GLU A 191 4.09 18.70 0.99
N LEU A 192 3.47 18.49 2.15
CA LEU A 192 2.26 17.67 2.29
C LEU A 192 1.53 18.07 3.58
N ASP A 193 0.18 18.07 3.55
CA ASP A 193 -0.67 18.46 4.69
C ASP A 193 -0.34 19.89 5.24
N GLY A 194 0.11 20.79 4.39
CA GLY A 194 0.45 22.16 4.75
C GLY A 194 1.78 22.33 5.51
N HIS A 195 2.63 21.30 5.52
CA HIS A 195 3.93 21.30 6.20
C HIS A 195 5.03 20.77 5.29
N THR A 196 6.27 21.18 5.59
CA THR A 196 7.47 20.68 4.90
C THR A 196 8.11 19.52 5.64
N TRP A 197 8.27 18.39 4.97
CA TRP A 197 8.84 17.15 5.52
C TRP A 197 10.22 16.89 4.92
N LYS A 198 11.19 16.53 5.75
CA LYS A 198 12.57 16.28 5.32
C LYS A 198 12.70 14.98 4.53
N THR A 199 11.99 13.93 4.96
CA THR A 199 11.96 12.60 4.34
C THR A 199 10.59 11.96 4.51
N VAL A 200 10.29 10.92 3.74
CA VAL A 200 9.05 10.12 3.90
C VAL A 200 8.95 9.54 5.31
N GLU A 201 10.08 9.11 5.89
CA GLU A 201 10.12 8.58 7.25
C GLU A 201 9.65 9.60 8.29
N HIS A 202 10.05 10.89 8.18
CA HIS A 202 9.57 11.94 9.08
C HIS A 202 8.05 12.09 9.01
N TYR A 203 7.50 12.14 7.80
CA TYR A 203 6.06 12.24 7.59
C TYR A 203 5.32 11.02 8.16
N TYR A 204 5.80 9.80 7.88
CA TYR A 204 5.22 8.56 8.39
C TYR A 204 5.22 8.51 9.92
N GLN A 205 6.35 8.83 10.57
CA GLN A 205 6.46 8.81 12.02
C GLN A 205 5.60 9.90 12.69
N ALA A 206 5.51 11.08 12.09
CA ALA A 206 4.65 12.17 12.55
C ALA A 206 3.18 11.74 12.61
N ASN A 207 2.69 11.12 11.53
CA ASN A 207 1.27 10.80 11.40
C ASN A 207 0.76 9.81 12.46
N LYS A 208 1.64 9.12 13.17
CA LYS A 208 1.28 8.34 14.38
C LYS A 208 0.65 9.19 15.49
N PHE A 209 0.80 10.51 15.41
CA PHE A 209 0.38 11.47 16.46
C PHE A 209 -0.58 12.54 15.94
N LYS A 210 -0.87 12.57 14.65
CA LYS A 210 -1.66 13.63 14.01
C LYS A 210 -3.02 13.84 14.70
N ASN A 211 -3.69 12.75 15.09
CA ASN A 211 -5.00 12.79 15.73
C ASN A 211 -4.93 12.85 17.26
N THR A 212 -3.83 12.40 17.87
CA THR A 212 -3.70 12.27 19.34
C THR A 212 -2.94 13.42 19.98
N ASN A 213 -1.95 14.01 19.26
CA ASN A 213 -1.16 15.12 19.77
C ASN A 213 -0.57 15.94 18.61
N LYS A 214 -1.30 16.98 18.21
CA LYS A 214 -0.92 17.85 17.08
C LYS A 214 0.41 18.61 17.31
N GLU A 215 0.70 18.99 18.54
CA GLU A 215 1.94 19.70 18.85
C GLU A 215 3.14 18.76 18.66
N PHE A 216 3.04 17.52 19.12
CA PHE A 216 4.10 16.53 18.93
C PHE A 216 4.24 16.12 17.45
N TYR A 217 3.14 16.00 16.72
CA TYR A 217 3.12 15.77 15.26
C TYR A 217 3.98 16.82 14.54
N LEU A 218 3.83 18.10 14.89
CA LEU A 218 4.55 19.20 14.26
C LEU A 218 6.06 19.17 14.50
N LEU A 219 6.54 18.53 15.57
CA LEU A 219 7.99 18.42 15.84
C LEU A 219 8.75 17.60 14.79
N PHE A 220 8.08 16.83 13.97
CA PHE A 220 8.71 16.06 12.88
C PHE A 220 8.84 16.86 11.58
N SER A 221 8.10 17.96 11.45
CA SER A 221 8.14 18.86 10.30
C SER A 221 9.35 19.79 10.37
N LEU A 222 9.91 20.16 9.23
CA LEU A 222 10.99 21.16 9.12
C LEU A 222 10.56 22.54 9.61
N ASP A 223 9.24 22.81 9.66
CA ASP A 223 8.70 24.06 10.17
C ASP A 223 8.99 24.26 11.67
N SER A 224 9.21 23.17 12.41
CA SER A 224 9.46 23.19 13.86
C SER A 224 10.90 23.48 14.26
N SER A 225 11.88 23.31 13.37
CA SER A 225 13.31 23.38 13.66
C SER A 225 13.76 22.51 14.85
N SER A 226 13.03 21.42 15.14
CA SER A 226 13.33 20.50 16.25
C SER A 226 14.46 19.53 15.91
N LYS A 227 15.08 18.91 16.93
CA LYS A 227 16.03 17.82 16.70
C LYS A 227 15.40 16.60 16.04
N ILE A 228 14.08 16.40 16.21
CA ILE A 228 13.32 15.31 15.59
C ILE A 228 13.19 15.55 14.09
N SER A 229 12.91 16.78 13.67
CA SER A 229 12.84 17.13 12.24
C SER A 229 14.20 17.18 11.55
N ALA A 230 15.27 17.39 12.32
CA ALA A 230 16.62 17.50 11.79
C ALA A 230 17.24 16.14 11.43
N ASP A 231 16.87 15.05 12.12
CA ASP A 231 17.51 13.75 12.03
C ASP A 231 16.49 12.60 11.93
N VAL A 232 16.66 11.72 10.92
CA VAL A 232 15.73 10.63 10.64
C VAL A 232 15.74 9.53 11.71
N ASP A 233 16.89 9.26 12.34
CA ASP A 233 16.98 8.26 13.40
C ASP A 233 16.34 8.79 14.69
N MET A 234 16.38 10.12 14.93
CA MET A 234 15.60 10.79 15.96
C MET A 234 14.10 10.71 15.68
N ALA A 235 13.68 10.97 14.44
CA ALA A 235 12.26 10.86 14.04
C ALA A 235 11.75 9.41 14.27
N ARG A 236 12.49 8.41 13.81
CA ARG A 236 12.15 7.00 13.99
C ARG A 236 12.06 6.63 15.47
N SER A 237 13.01 7.09 16.26
CA SER A 237 13.06 6.84 17.71
C SER A 237 11.89 7.51 18.44
N ALA A 238 11.56 8.75 18.11
CA ALA A 238 10.41 9.48 18.67
C ALA A 238 9.08 8.79 18.36
N GLY A 239 8.92 8.27 17.12
CA GLY A 239 7.76 7.50 16.67
C GLY A 239 7.74 6.03 17.10
N SER A 240 8.81 5.52 17.73
CA SER A 240 8.90 4.14 18.18
C SER A 240 7.98 3.85 19.38
N LYS A 241 7.81 2.55 19.74
CA LYS A 241 7.03 2.14 20.92
C LYS A 241 7.51 2.85 22.19
N THR A 242 8.81 3.04 22.36
CA THR A 242 9.41 3.62 23.59
C THR A 242 9.52 5.15 23.56
N GLY A 243 9.55 5.78 22.40
CA GLY A 243 9.78 7.21 22.24
C GLY A 243 11.17 7.68 22.72
N ARG A 244 12.18 6.80 22.68
CA ARG A 244 13.54 7.06 23.20
C ARG A 244 14.58 6.84 22.13
N HIS A 245 15.61 7.69 22.14
CA HIS A 245 16.82 7.52 21.37
C HIS A 245 18.01 7.43 22.31
N LEU A 246 18.65 6.26 22.39
CA LEU A 246 19.70 5.98 23.38
C LEU A 246 19.22 6.30 24.81
N LYS A 247 19.85 7.29 25.46
CA LYS A 247 19.47 7.77 26.81
C LYS A 247 18.42 8.88 26.79
N ASP A 248 18.19 9.50 25.63
CA ASP A 248 17.29 10.65 25.49
C ASP A 248 15.83 10.21 25.41
N VAL A 249 14.98 10.88 26.17
CA VAL A 249 13.52 10.78 26.04
C VAL A 249 13.06 11.82 25.02
N LEU A 250 12.62 11.36 23.85
CA LEU A 250 12.14 12.22 22.77
C LEU A 250 10.63 12.44 22.84
N ARG A 251 9.90 11.52 23.46
CA ARG A 251 8.45 11.58 23.64
C ARG A 251 8.06 11.33 25.08
N SER A 252 7.24 12.22 25.66
CA SER A 252 6.65 12.00 26.98
C SER A 252 5.77 10.76 27.00
N LYS A 253 5.67 10.09 28.14
CA LYS A 253 4.83 8.90 28.34
C LYS A 253 3.34 9.16 28.13
N ASP A 254 2.91 10.41 28.26
CA ASP A 254 1.52 10.83 28.10
C ASP A 254 1.10 10.90 26.63
N ILE A 255 2.08 11.10 25.73
CA ILE A 255 1.85 11.16 24.29
C ILE A 255 1.79 9.73 23.74
N LYS A 256 0.61 9.31 23.33
CA LYS A 256 0.35 7.96 22.81
C LYS A 256 0.30 7.98 21.29
N ILE A 257 0.75 6.86 20.69
CA ILE A 257 0.52 6.59 19.27
C ILE A 257 -0.98 6.44 19.07
N ASP A 258 -1.48 6.98 17.98
CA ASP A 258 -2.88 6.80 17.57
C ASP A 258 -3.18 5.30 17.44
N PRO A 259 -4.13 4.74 18.20
CA PRO A 259 -4.47 3.33 18.13
C PRO A 259 -4.95 2.91 16.74
N ASP A 260 -5.56 3.84 15.97
CA ASP A 260 -6.09 3.59 14.64
C ASP A 260 -5.01 3.69 13.55
N PHE A 261 -3.79 4.14 13.88
CA PHE A 261 -2.70 4.26 12.92
C PHE A 261 -2.36 2.91 12.26
N TYR A 262 -2.12 1.88 13.08
CA TYR A 262 -1.80 0.53 12.59
C TYR A 262 -3.05 -0.26 12.13
N GLY A 263 -4.21 0.34 12.18
CA GLY A 263 -5.51 -0.24 11.79
C GLY A 263 -5.88 -0.11 10.33
N GLY A 264 -5.01 0.49 9.49
CA GLY A 264 -5.26 0.65 8.06
C GLY A 264 -4.89 2.01 7.47
N SER A 265 -4.60 3.02 8.30
CA SER A 265 -4.15 4.33 7.78
C SER A 265 -2.66 4.38 7.45
N GLU A 266 -1.85 3.48 8.02
CA GLU A 266 -0.40 3.49 7.87
C GLU A 266 0.08 3.35 6.42
N GLU A 267 -0.57 2.50 5.62
CA GLU A 267 -0.20 2.28 4.21
C GLU A 267 -0.55 3.48 3.35
N ASN A 268 -1.75 4.06 3.53
CA ASN A 268 -2.15 5.29 2.85
C ASN A 268 -1.22 6.47 3.17
N ILE A 269 -0.84 6.61 4.44
CA ILE A 269 0.10 7.65 4.87
C ILE A 269 1.46 7.43 4.21
N LEU A 270 1.94 6.21 4.17
CA LEU A 270 3.20 5.89 3.50
C LEU A 270 3.14 6.20 2.00
N GLU A 271 2.07 5.79 1.32
CA GLU A 271 1.86 6.08 -0.11
C GLU A 271 1.79 7.58 -0.40
N ASN A 272 1.05 8.34 0.41
CA ASN A 272 0.94 9.79 0.25
C ASN A 272 2.30 10.47 0.39
N GLY A 273 3.10 10.08 1.39
CA GLY A 273 4.46 10.59 1.59
C GLY A 273 5.39 10.24 0.43
N ILE A 274 5.33 9.00 -0.07
CA ILE A 274 6.10 8.56 -1.23
C ILE A 274 5.65 9.32 -2.48
N TYR A 275 4.35 9.44 -2.72
CA TYR A 275 3.83 10.18 -3.86
C TYR A 275 4.29 11.63 -3.83
N ALA A 276 4.14 12.33 -2.70
CA ALA A 276 4.57 13.71 -2.56
C ALA A 276 6.09 13.88 -2.79
N LYS A 277 6.90 12.93 -2.33
CA LYS A 277 8.35 12.93 -2.58
C LYS A 277 8.68 12.81 -4.07
N PHE A 278 8.04 11.89 -4.80
CA PHE A 278 8.38 11.58 -6.18
C PHE A 278 7.63 12.43 -7.22
N ASN A 279 6.49 13.03 -6.85
CA ASN A 279 5.71 13.90 -7.74
C ASN A 279 6.11 15.38 -7.66
N GLN A 280 7.37 15.65 -7.33
CA GLN A 280 7.93 17.01 -7.37
C GLN A 280 8.55 17.28 -8.75
N ASP A 281 8.74 18.56 -9.08
CA ASP A 281 9.42 18.98 -10.31
C ASP A 281 10.93 18.65 -10.34
N LYS A 282 11.43 17.98 -9.30
CA LYS A 282 12.79 17.44 -9.24
C LYS A 282 12.89 16.20 -10.13
N THR A 283 13.26 16.42 -11.37
CA THR A 283 13.25 15.44 -12.45
C THR A 283 14.01 14.15 -12.14
N ASP A 284 15.12 14.20 -11.37
CA ASP A 284 15.93 13.04 -11.05
C ASP A 284 15.29 12.08 -10.04
N LEU A 285 14.50 12.58 -9.07
CA LEU A 285 13.77 11.74 -8.13
C LEU A 285 12.67 10.94 -8.84
N LYS A 286 11.81 11.63 -9.58
CA LYS A 286 10.73 10.99 -10.34
C LYS A 286 11.32 9.97 -11.32
N GLN A 287 12.38 10.34 -12.03
CA GLN A 287 13.07 9.45 -12.96
C GLN A 287 13.72 8.24 -12.28
N ALA A 288 14.29 8.40 -11.08
CA ALA A 288 14.83 7.27 -10.31
C ALA A 288 13.77 6.17 -10.09
N LEU A 289 12.52 6.56 -9.82
CA LEU A 289 11.43 5.61 -9.64
C LEU A 289 10.90 5.06 -10.97
N LEU A 290 10.63 5.92 -11.95
CA LEU A 290 10.04 5.52 -13.23
C LEU A 290 10.96 4.63 -14.06
N LEU A 291 12.27 4.87 -14.04
CA LEU A 291 13.26 4.07 -14.77
C LEU A 291 13.46 2.67 -14.17
N THR A 292 12.93 2.39 -12.98
CA THR A 292 12.82 1.00 -12.49
C THR A 292 11.77 0.19 -13.27
N LYS A 293 10.96 0.84 -14.11
CA LYS A 293 9.90 0.21 -14.93
C LYS A 293 9.01 -0.72 -14.09
N LYS A 294 8.83 -1.96 -14.51
CA LYS A 294 8.09 -2.98 -13.77
C LYS A 294 9.00 -3.88 -12.89
N ALA A 295 10.22 -3.47 -12.56
CA ALA A 295 11.05 -4.25 -11.65
C ALA A 295 10.38 -4.42 -10.27
N LYS A 296 10.51 -5.61 -9.69
CA LYS A 296 10.15 -5.89 -8.30
C LYS A 296 11.11 -5.12 -7.38
N LEU A 297 10.58 -4.21 -6.57
CA LEU A 297 11.36 -3.40 -5.65
C LEU A 297 11.28 -3.99 -4.25
N GLN A 298 12.44 -4.18 -3.62
CA GLN A 298 12.55 -4.73 -2.28
C GLN A 298 13.45 -3.86 -1.41
N HIS A 299 12.99 -3.56 -0.20
CA HIS A 299 13.82 -2.93 0.81
C HIS A 299 14.72 -3.98 1.47
N TYR A 300 16.04 -3.80 1.37
CA TYR A 300 17.00 -4.70 1.98
C TYR A 300 16.95 -4.61 3.51
N LYS A 301 16.93 -5.76 4.17
CA LYS A 301 17.07 -5.90 5.61
C LYS A 301 18.31 -6.73 5.96
N SER A 302 19.10 -6.25 6.92
CA SER A 302 20.24 -7.03 7.43
C SER A 302 19.71 -8.19 8.26
N ALA A 303 20.19 -9.40 8.00
CA ALA A 303 19.83 -10.63 8.71
C ALA A 303 18.33 -11.04 8.62
N ALA A 304 17.59 -10.56 7.61
CA ALA A 304 16.22 -10.95 7.32
C ALA A 304 15.97 -10.97 5.81
N GLU A 305 14.88 -11.58 5.39
CA GLU A 305 14.44 -11.49 4.00
C GLU A 305 14.12 -10.04 3.62
N ALA A 306 14.44 -9.68 2.37
CA ALA A 306 14.14 -8.35 1.86
C ALA A 306 12.63 -8.14 1.77
N GLU A 307 12.18 -6.99 2.27
CA GLU A 307 10.75 -6.65 2.34
C GLU A 307 10.25 -6.07 1.02
N LEU A 308 9.11 -6.55 0.57
CA LEU A 308 8.48 -6.05 -0.65
C LEU A 308 8.02 -4.59 -0.47
N ALA A 309 8.45 -3.70 -1.36
CA ALA A 309 8.13 -2.26 -1.31
C ALA A 309 6.83 -1.95 -2.08
N ASN A 310 5.70 -2.49 -1.63
CA ASN A 310 4.41 -2.37 -2.30
C ASN A 310 3.99 -0.91 -2.53
N ALA A 311 4.03 -0.08 -1.49
CA ALA A 311 3.67 1.33 -1.58
C ALA A 311 4.49 2.09 -2.64
N LEU A 312 5.80 1.79 -2.73
CA LEU A 312 6.68 2.41 -3.72
C LEU A 312 6.32 1.99 -5.15
N MET A 313 6.06 0.71 -5.38
CA MET A 313 5.66 0.20 -6.69
C MET A 313 4.26 0.68 -7.10
N PHE A 314 3.36 0.82 -6.15
CA PHE A 314 2.04 1.40 -6.37
C PHE A 314 2.13 2.88 -6.77
N VAL A 315 2.91 3.68 -6.05
CA VAL A 315 3.16 5.08 -6.42
C VAL A 315 3.82 5.18 -7.80
N ARG A 316 4.76 4.27 -8.11
CA ARG A 316 5.34 4.21 -9.46
C ARG A 316 4.27 4.04 -10.53
N SER A 317 3.31 3.13 -10.34
CA SER A 317 2.23 2.92 -11.31
C SER A 317 1.31 4.14 -11.46
N LYS A 318 1.14 4.94 -10.40
CA LYS A 318 0.38 6.20 -10.46
C LYS A 318 1.11 7.34 -11.19
N LEU A 319 2.44 7.28 -11.26
CA LEU A 319 3.27 8.34 -11.85
C LEU A 319 3.63 8.06 -13.32
N GLN A 320 3.35 6.87 -13.83
CA GLN A 320 3.50 6.46 -15.24
C GLN A 320 2.39 7.03 -16.09
#